data_8b094d929cec1b8e5a178d41577ab726
#
_entry.id   8b094d929cec1b8e5a178d41577ab726
#
_cell.length_a   1.000
_cell.length_b   1.000
_cell.length_c   1.000
_cell.angle_alpha   90.00
_cell.angle_beta   90.00
_cell.angle_gamma   90.00
#
_symmetry.space_group_name_H-M   'P 1'
#
loop_
_entity.id
_entity.type
_entity.pdbx_description
1 polymer ?
#
loop_
_entity_poly.entity_id
_entity_poly.type
_entity_poly.pdbx_seq_one_letter_code
_entity_poly.pdbx_strand_id
1 'polypeptide(L)'
;GFRVALGGAQERFGIIPDLTTLGKIMGGGLPVGALVGKREILEKTSPEKKGNKWERILIGGGTFSSHPLTMAAGFAMLHYLKDHSDEVYPLLEAQGEKIRKGVQAAIHHEGLDAIVTGVGSLFQTHFPFQKGVILDSPHSIQKFTDIEKREVEFRIRMLTKGVYMMHGGGGLSIVHSD
;
A
#
# COMPACT_ATOMS: atom_id res chain seq x y z
N GLY A 1 -3.95 0.60 2.22
CA GLY A 1 -5.11 1.08 1.55
C GLY A 1 -5.81 0.03 0.71
N PHE A 2 -6.50 0.47 -0.31
CA PHE A 2 -7.32 -0.35 -1.24
C PHE A 2 -6.59 -1.50 -1.95
N ARG A 3 -5.29 -1.61 -1.83
CA ARG A 3 -4.51 -2.70 -2.44
C ARG A 3 -4.76 -4.06 -1.79
N VAL A 4 -5.10 -4.11 -0.52
CA VAL A 4 -5.20 -5.35 0.26
C VAL A 4 -6.63 -5.76 0.59
N ALA A 5 -7.57 -4.82 0.55
CA ALA A 5 -9.01 -5.03 0.74
C ALA A 5 -9.78 -3.79 0.32
N LEU A 6 -11.08 -3.89 0.09
CA LEU A 6 -11.96 -2.77 -0.24
C LEU A 6 -11.98 -1.72 0.89
N GLY A 7 -12.10 -2.13 2.14
CA GLY A 7 -11.96 -1.26 3.31
C GLY A 7 -10.50 -1.00 3.72
N GLY A 8 -9.54 -1.46 2.92
CA GLY A 8 -8.11 -1.22 3.13
C GLY A 8 -7.47 -2.07 4.23
N ALA A 9 -6.31 -1.64 4.69
CA ALA A 9 -5.57 -2.34 5.74
C ALA A 9 -6.34 -2.40 7.06
N GLN A 10 -7.17 -1.40 7.35
CA GLN A 10 -8.01 -1.38 8.55
C GLN A 10 -9.01 -2.54 8.58
N GLU A 11 -9.64 -2.87 7.45
CA GLU A 11 -10.52 -4.04 7.31
C GLU A 11 -9.72 -5.32 7.50
N ARG A 12 -8.60 -5.46 6.78
CA ARG A 12 -7.80 -6.68 6.81
C ARG A 12 -7.24 -7.01 8.20
N PHE A 13 -6.90 -6.00 8.98
CA PHE A 13 -6.30 -6.18 10.30
C PHE A 13 -7.25 -5.90 11.47
N GLY A 14 -8.53 -5.63 11.20
CA GLY A 14 -9.53 -5.36 12.24
C GLY A 14 -9.28 -4.09 13.05
N ILE A 15 -8.65 -3.08 12.43
CA ILE A 15 -8.31 -1.81 13.09
C ILE A 15 -9.38 -0.77 12.77
N ILE A 16 -9.90 -0.09 13.80
CA ILE A 16 -10.86 1.02 13.63
C ILE A 16 -10.15 2.33 13.99
N PRO A 17 -9.59 3.07 13.02
CA PRO A 17 -8.91 4.33 13.27
C PRO A 17 -9.91 5.48 13.49
N ASP A 18 -9.46 6.52 14.16
CA ASP A 18 -10.24 7.76 14.28
C ASP A 18 -10.28 8.53 12.96
N LEU A 19 -9.16 8.56 12.26
CA LEU A 19 -8.99 9.20 10.95
C LEU A 19 -8.19 8.28 10.01
N THR A 20 -8.52 8.32 8.73
CA THR A 20 -7.80 7.60 7.66
C THR A 20 -7.48 8.55 6.52
N THR A 21 -6.23 8.58 6.10
CA THR A 21 -5.82 9.26 4.88
C THR A 21 -5.88 8.31 3.70
N LEU A 22 -6.45 8.76 2.60
CA LEU A 22 -6.63 8.00 1.37
C LEU A 22 -5.98 8.72 0.19
N GLY A 23 -5.56 7.95 -0.82
CA GLY A 23 -4.96 8.50 -2.03
C GLY A 23 -4.65 7.41 -3.06
N LYS A 24 -3.82 7.73 -4.03
CA LYS A 24 -3.35 6.81 -5.09
C LYS A 24 -4.51 6.14 -5.85
N ILE A 25 -4.73 4.83 -5.67
CA ILE A 25 -5.77 4.04 -6.35
C ILE A 25 -7.13 4.72 -6.33
N MET A 26 -7.48 5.40 -5.21
CA MET A 26 -8.74 6.11 -5.07
C MET A 26 -8.98 7.15 -6.17
N GLY A 27 -7.93 7.69 -6.77
CA GLY A 27 -8.03 8.70 -7.82
C GLY A 27 -8.22 8.15 -9.23
N GLY A 28 -8.28 6.82 -9.42
CA GLY A 28 -8.45 6.23 -10.75
C GLY A 28 -7.33 6.59 -11.74
N GLY A 29 -6.09 6.74 -11.24
CA GLY A 29 -4.93 7.17 -12.02
C GLY A 29 -4.64 8.67 -11.97
N LEU A 30 -5.52 9.47 -11.37
CA LEU A 30 -5.34 10.91 -11.21
C LEU A 30 -4.92 11.29 -9.78
N PRO A 31 -4.23 12.43 -9.58
CA PRO A 31 -3.82 12.89 -8.25
C PRO A 31 -5.02 13.15 -7.35
N VAL A 32 -5.04 12.52 -6.18
CA VAL A 32 -6.08 12.70 -5.18
C VAL A 32 -5.53 12.49 -3.77
N GLY A 33 -6.11 13.19 -2.83
CA GLY A 33 -5.97 12.95 -1.40
C GLY A 33 -7.31 13.17 -0.73
N ALA A 34 -7.65 12.29 0.22
CA ALA A 34 -8.83 12.46 1.04
C ALA A 34 -8.53 12.12 2.50
N LEU A 35 -9.27 12.73 3.38
CA LEU A 35 -9.32 12.42 4.79
C LEU A 35 -10.74 11.97 5.13
N VAL A 36 -10.87 10.81 5.71
CA VAL A 36 -12.13 10.23 6.18
C VAL A 36 -11.99 9.80 7.64
N GLY A 37 -13.09 9.66 8.35
CA GLY A 37 -13.05 9.23 9.75
C GLY A 37 -14.30 9.55 10.55
N LYS A 38 -14.15 9.56 11.85
CA LYS A 38 -15.27 9.80 12.77
C LYS A 38 -15.92 11.14 12.56
N ARG A 39 -17.25 11.14 12.55
CA ARG A 39 -18.06 12.34 12.32
C ARG A 39 -17.74 13.47 13.30
N GLU A 40 -17.64 13.16 14.58
CA GLU A 40 -17.36 14.15 15.63
C GLU A 40 -16.01 14.87 15.46
N ILE A 41 -15.06 14.24 14.76
CA ILE A 41 -13.77 14.86 14.44
C ILE A 41 -13.91 15.70 13.17
N LEU A 42 -14.49 15.13 12.11
CA LEU A 42 -14.58 15.79 10.81
C LEU A 42 -15.58 16.95 10.80
N GLU A 43 -16.60 16.93 11.63
CA GLU A 43 -17.52 18.06 11.78
C GLU A 43 -16.84 19.36 12.22
N LYS A 44 -15.66 19.28 12.88
CA LYS A 44 -14.87 20.47 13.21
C LYS A 44 -14.32 21.19 11.97
N THR A 45 -14.35 20.55 10.81
CA THR A 45 -13.93 21.13 9.53
C THR A 45 -15.10 21.76 8.77
N SER A 46 -16.35 21.54 9.20
CA SER A 46 -17.53 22.06 8.51
C SER A 46 -17.62 23.59 8.61
N PRO A 47 -17.79 24.29 7.49
CA PRO A 47 -18.01 25.74 7.50
C PRO A 47 -19.34 26.13 8.15
N GLU A 48 -20.30 25.21 8.24
CA GLU A 48 -21.64 25.45 8.82
C GLU A 48 -21.63 25.35 10.34
N LYS A 49 -20.61 24.79 10.95
CA LYS A 49 -20.52 24.62 12.39
C LYS A 49 -20.38 25.99 13.07
N LYS A 50 -21.43 26.40 13.79
CA LYS A 50 -21.41 27.59 14.65
C LYS A 50 -20.56 27.28 15.88
N GLY A 51 -19.61 28.14 16.19
CA GLY A 51 -18.72 27.99 17.35
C GLY A 51 -17.56 28.97 17.30
N ASN A 52 -16.69 28.91 18.29
CA ASN A 52 -15.51 29.74 18.33
C ASN A 52 -14.61 29.41 17.11
N LYS A 53 -14.21 30.46 16.38
CA LYS A 53 -13.33 30.28 15.20
C LYS A 53 -12.03 29.53 15.51
N TRP A 54 -11.56 29.54 16.74
CA TRP A 54 -10.35 28.85 17.19
C TRP A 54 -10.55 27.35 17.41
N GLU A 55 -11.79 26.88 17.44
CA GLU A 55 -12.13 25.46 17.53
C GLU A 55 -12.33 24.80 16.16
N ARG A 56 -12.24 25.59 15.09
CA ARG A 56 -12.39 25.12 13.72
C ARG A 56 -11.06 24.64 13.16
N ILE A 57 -11.09 23.51 12.49
CA ILE A 57 -9.98 23.03 11.70
C ILE A 57 -10.24 23.43 10.25
N LEU A 58 -9.33 24.22 9.69
CA LEU A 58 -9.37 24.52 8.26
C LEU A 58 -8.71 23.39 7.51
N ILE A 59 -9.46 22.65 6.72
CA ILE A 59 -8.89 21.82 5.66
C ILE A 59 -8.62 22.79 4.51
N GLY A 60 -7.35 23.15 4.32
CA GLY A 60 -6.94 24.08 3.31
C GLY A 60 -7.34 23.59 1.92
N GLY A 61 -8.06 24.43 1.16
CA GLY A 61 -8.36 24.18 -0.24
C GLY A 61 -7.14 24.49 -1.09
N GLY A 62 -6.57 23.47 -1.77
CA GLY A 62 -5.64 23.71 -2.87
C GLY A 62 -6.38 23.95 -4.18
N THR A 63 -5.69 24.49 -5.18
CA THR A 63 -6.26 24.77 -6.52
C THR A 63 -6.95 23.55 -7.14
N PHE A 64 -6.46 22.34 -6.84
CA PHE A 64 -7.00 21.07 -7.36
C PHE A 64 -7.97 20.37 -6.39
N SER A 65 -8.37 21.01 -5.30
CA SER A 65 -9.37 20.43 -4.38
C SER A 65 -10.69 20.21 -5.14
N SER A 66 -11.22 19.00 -5.00
CA SER A 66 -12.46 18.56 -5.68
C SER A 66 -12.43 18.74 -7.20
N HIS A 67 -11.27 18.58 -7.82
CA HIS A 67 -11.12 18.69 -9.27
C HIS A 67 -12.07 17.70 -9.99
N PRO A 68 -12.99 18.19 -10.87
CA PRO A 68 -14.09 17.38 -11.39
C PRO A 68 -13.65 16.11 -12.10
N LEU A 69 -12.59 16.17 -12.92
CA LEU A 69 -12.08 15.01 -13.63
C LEU A 69 -11.54 13.95 -12.65
N THR A 70 -10.81 14.39 -11.63
CA THR A 70 -10.29 13.48 -10.58
C THR A 70 -11.43 12.85 -9.77
N MET A 71 -12.48 13.63 -9.47
CA MET A 71 -13.66 13.09 -8.78
C MET A 71 -14.38 12.05 -9.63
N ALA A 72 -14.56 12.30 -10.92
CA ALA A 72 -15.19 11.36 -11.85
C ALA A 72 -14.37 10.05 -11.99
N ALA A 73 -13.05 10.17 -12.17
CA ALA A 73 -12.17 9.01 -12.28
C ALA A 73 -12.14 8.20 -10.96
N GLY A 74 -12.05 8.88 -9.82
CA GLY A 74 -12.09 8.24 -8.50
C GLY A 74 -13.43 7.55 -8.22
N PHE A 75 -14.53 8.18 -8.59
CA PHE A 75 -15.86 7.57 -8.48
C PHE A 75 -15.95 6.27 -9.30
N ALA A 76 -15.52 6.30 -10.56
CA ALA A 76 -15.50 5.12 -11.42
C ALA A 76 -14.62 4.00 -10.82
N MET A 77 -13.43 4.34 -10.33
CA MET A 77 -12.51 3.37 -9.72
C MET A 77 -13.09 2.74 -8.46
N LEU A 78 -13.67 3.54 -7.57
CA LEU A 78 -14.24 3.02 -6.33
C LEU A 78 -15.46 2.13 -6.57
N HIS A 79 -16.30 2.47 -7.57
CA HIS A 79 -17.40 1.61 -7.99
C HIS A 79 -16.89 0.29 -8.58
N TYR A 80 -15.91 0.37 -9.47
CA TYR A 80 -15.29 -0.84 -10.03
C TYR A 80 -14.76 -1.77 -8.91
N LEU A 81 -14.00 -1.24 -7.97
CA LEU A 81 -13.45 -2.03 -6.86
C LEU A 81 -14.54 -2.62 -5.96
N LYS A 82 -15.64 -1.88 -5.76
CA LYS A 82 -16.79 -2.36 -4.97
C LYS A 82 -17.50 -3.49 -5.69
N ASP A 83 -17.79 -3.30 -6.98
CA ASP A 83 -18.61 -4.23 -7.78
C ASP A 83 -17.84 -5.52 -8.12
N HIS A 84 -16.48 -5.46 -8.14
CA HIS A 84 -15.60 -6.58 -8.45
C HIS A 84 -14.73 -7.01 -7.26
N SER A 85 -15.11 -6.66 -6.03
CA SER A 85 -14.31 -6.96 -4.84
C SER A 85 -13.99 -8.44 -4.69
N ASP A 86 -14.97 -9.29 -4.97
CA ASP A 86 -14.89 -10.76 -4.84
C ASP A 86 -13.99 -11.43 -5.89
N GLU A 87 -13.62 -10.70 -6.94
CA GLU A 87 -12.72 -11.16 -8.00
C GLU A 87 -11.32 -10.54 -7.81
N VAL A 88 -11.27 -9.21 -7.63
CA VAL A 88 -10.02 -8.45 -7.61
C VAL A 88 -9.13 -8.84 -6.43
N TYR A 89 -9.67 -8.88 -5.21
CA TYR A 89 -8.84 -9.10 -4.02
C TYR A 89 -8.36 -10.54 -3.88
N PRO A 90 -9.17 -11.59 -4.14
CA PRO A 90 -8.67 -12.96 -4.19
C PRO A 90 -7.61 -13.19 -5.26
N LEU A 91 -7.77 -12.61 -6.45
CA LEU A 91 -6.77 -12.68 -7.52
C LEU A 91 -5.44 -12.04 -7.09
N LEU A 92 -5.49 -10.82 -6.54
CA LEU A 92 -4.30 -10.12 -6.05
C LEU A 92 -3.60 -10.88 -4.91
N GLU A 93 -4.35 -11.51 -4.01
CA GLU A 93 -3.76 -12.34 -2.95
C GLU A 93 -3.07 -13.57 -3.53
N ALA A 94 -3.73 -14.28 -4.45
CA ALA A 94 -3.19 -15.47 -5.09
C ALA A 94 -1.89 -15.16 -5.88
N GLN A 95 -1.90 -14.09 -6.67
CA GLN A 95 -0.72 -13.64 -7.41
C GLN A 95 0.41 -13.22 -6.46
N GLY A 96 0.08 -12.48 -5.41
CA GLY A 96 1.06 -12.06 -4.40
C GLY A 96 1.67 -13.24 -3.65
N GLU A 97 0.88 -14.24 -3.32
CA GLU A 97 1.37 -15.48 -2.70
C GLU A 97 2.28 -16.26 -3.66
N LYS A 98 1.88 -16.38 -4.94
CA LYS A 98 2.68 -17.05 -5.96
C LYS A 98 4.05 -16.42 -6.11
N ILE A 99 4.15 -15.09 -6.23
CA ILE A 99 5.44 -14.40 -6.36
C ILE A 99 6.27 -14.52 -5.08
N ARG A 100 5.68 -14.36 -3.90
CA ARG A 100 6.39 -14.51 -2.63
C ARG A 100 7.00 -15.91 -2.48
N LYS A 101 6.21 -16.95 -2.77
CA LYS A 101 6.68 -18.34 -2.74
C LYS A 101 7.74 -18.62 -3.80
N GLY A 102 7.54 -18.14 -5.03
CA GLY A 102 8.47 -18.32 -6.13
C GLY A 102 9.83 -17.68 -5.87
N VAL A 103 9.83 -16.43 -5.43
CA VAL A 103 11.08 -15.72 -5.08
C VAL A 103 11.77 -16.37 -3.88
N GLN A 104 11.03 -16.75 -2.84
CA GLN A 104 11.60 -17.44 -1.69
C GLN A 104 12.21 -18.81 -2.08
N ALA A 105 11.55 -19.56 -2.95
CA ALA A 105 12.07 -20.83 -3.45
C ALA A 105 13.36 -20.65 -4.28
N ALA A 106 13.40 -19.65 -5.14
CA ALA A 106 14.60 -19.31 -5.91
C ALA A 106 15.78 -18.92 -5.00
N ILE A 107 15.53 -18.07 -4.00
CA ILE A 107 16.51 -17.69 -2.98
C ILE A 107 17.07 -18.92 -2.27
N HIS A 108 16.20 -19.83 -1.86
CA HIS A 108 16.58 -21.06 -1.16
C HIS A 108 17.37 -22.01 -2.08
N HIS A 109 16.97 -22.15 -3.34
CA HIS A 109 17.67 -22.97 -4.34
C HIS A 109 19.11 -22.49 -4.57
N GLU A 110 19.32 -21.18 -4.60
CA GLU A 110 20.65 -20.57 -4.76
C GLU A 110 21.47 -20.52 -3.45
N GLY A 111 20.96 -21.09 -2.36
CA GLY A 111 21.64 -21.10 -1.07
C GLY A 111 21.81 -19.70 -0.42
N LEU A 112 20.99 -18.74 -0.82
CA LEU A 112 21.06 -17.37 -0.31
C LEU A 112 20.27 -17.23 0.99
N ASP A 113 20.80 -16.43 1.91
CA ASP A 113 20.09 -16.04 3.14
C ASP A 113 19.29 -14.75 2.89
N ALA A 114 18.06 -14.91 2.40
CA ALA A 114 17.13 -13.79 2.27
C ALA A 114 15.69 -14.24 2.62
N ILE A 115 14.86 -13.31 3.02
CA ILE A 115 13.48 -13.54 3.47
C ILE A 115 12.55 -12.68 2.63
N VAL A 116 11.47 -13.28 2.11
CA VAL A 116 10.43 -12.56 1.38
C VAL A 116 9.23 -12.35 2.29
N THR A 117 8.85 -11.09 2.51
CA THR A 117 7.63 -10.72 3.23
C THR A 117 6.62 -10.08 2.31
N GLY A 118 5.38 -9.94 2.76
CA GLY A 118 4.34 -9.23 2.02
C GLY A 118 2.93 -9.59 2.45
N VAL A 119 1.96 -8.87 1.88
CA VAL A 119 0.54 -9.08 2.12
C VAL A 119 -0.26 -8.65 0.89
N GLY A 120 -1.33 -9.39 0.56
CA GLY A 120 -2.06 -9.14 -0.68
C GLY A 120 -1.14 -9.29 -1.87
N SER A 121 -1.17 -8.32 -2.79
CA SER A 121 -0.29 -8.26 -3.97
C SER A 121 1.13 -7.74 -3.69
N LEU A 122 1.45 -7.40 -2.45
CA LEU A 122 2.76 -6.84 -2.09
C LEU A 122 3.76 -7.92 -1.76
N PHE A 123 5.02 -7.67 -2.12
CA PHE A 123 6.15 -8.48 -1.69
C PHE A 123 7.40 -7.60 -1.50
N GLN A 124 8.29 -8.02 -0.63
CA GLN A 124 9.58 -7.38 -0.41
C GLN A 124 10.61 -8.41 0.04
N THR A 125 11.82 -8.35 -0.55
CA THR A 125 12.94 -9.21 -0.20
C THR A 125 13.83 -8.51 0.83
N HIS A 126 14.24 -9.22 1.85
CA HIS A 126 15.11 -8.73 2.92
C HIS A 126 16.35 -9.61 3.04
N PHE A 127 17.47 -9.01 3.38
CA PHE A 127 18.77 -9.68 3.56
C PHE A 127 19.14 -9.60 5.05
N PRO A 128 18.80 -10.62 5.85
CA PRO A 128 19.09 -10.61 7.28
C PRO A 128 20.58 -10.76 7.55
N PHE A 129 21.07 -10.14 8.63
CA PHE A 129 22.46 -10.29 9.10
C PHE A 129 22.72 -11.67 9.72
N GLN A 130 21.68 -12.36 10.16
CA GLN A 130 21.76 -13.69 10.77
C GLN A 130 20.52 -14.53 10.48
N LYS A 131 20.66 -15.84 10.52
CA LYS A 131 19.53 -16.77 10.33
C LYS A 131 18.54 -16.74 11.50
N GLY A 132 17.28 -17.10 11.21
CA GLY A 132 16.26 -17.27 12.23
C GLY A 132 15.65 -15.99 12.78
N VAL A 133 15.90 -14.83 12.17
CA VAL A 133 15.27 -13.58 12.57
C VAL A 133 13.80 -13.55 12.14
N ILE A 134 12.95 -12.95 13.00
CA ILE A 134 11.56 -12.68 12.70
C ILE A 134 11.43 -11.22 12.27
N LEU A 135 10.86 -11.01 11.09
CA LEU A 135 10.63 -9.69 10.50
C LEU A 135 9.14 -9.34 10.58
N ASP A 136 8.69 -8.92 11.74
CA ASP A 136 7.28 -8.64 12.09
C ASP A 136 6.93 -7.14 12.11
N SER A 137 7.92 -6.29 12.01
CA SER A 137 7.75 -4.84 12.12
C SER A 137 8.81 -4.06 11.33
N PRO A 138 8.56 -2.79 10.98
CA PRO A 138 9.58 -1.93 10.40
C PRO A 138 10.85 -1.82 11.27
N HIS A 139 10.69 -1.88 12.59
CA HIS A 139 11.82 -1.85 13.53
C HIS A 139 12.67 -3.12 13.42
N SER A 140 12.05 -4.31 13.37
CA SER A 140 12.80 -5.56 13.20
C SER A 140 13.51 -5.62 11.85
N ILE A 141 12.88 -5.15 10.77
CA ILE A 141 13.50 -5.03 9.46
C ILE A 141 14.72 -4.11 9.52
N GLN A 142 14.59 -2.92 10.09
CA GLN A 142 15.69 -1.96 10.22
C GLN A 142 16.86 -2.51 11.05
N LYS A 143 16.55 -3.22 12.13
CA LYS A 143 17.54 -3.73 13.07
C LYS A 143 18.29 -4.96 12.57
N PHE A 144 17.61 -5.85 11.87
CA PHE A 144 18.12 -7.19 11.56
C PHE A 144 18.43 -7.44 10.09
N THR A 145 18.21 -6.46 9.19
CA THR A 145 18.47 -6.64 7.77
C THR A 145 19.34 -5.55 7.18
N ASP A 146 20.09 -5.93 6.14
CA ASP A 146 20.90 -5.03 5.34
C ASP A 146 20.01 -4.25 4.35
N ILE A 147 19.63 -3.05 4.77
CA ILE A 147 18.80 -2.16 3.97
C ILE A 147 19.56 -1.63 2.75
N GLU A 148 20.84 -1.32 2.86
CA GLU A 148 21.66 -0.82 1.76
C GLU A 148 21.79 -1.87 0.65
N LYS A 149 22.06 -3.11 1.02
CA LYS A 149 22.07 -4.24 0.09
C LYS A 149 20.75 -4.37 -0.67
N ARG A 150 19.61 -4.22 0.01
CA ARG A 150 18.28 -4.25 -0.60
C ARG A 150 18.03 -3.06 -1.53
N GLU A 151 18.27 -1.84 -1.03
CA GLU A 151 17.88 -0.61 -1.72
C GLU A 151 18.83 -0.24 -2.87
N VAL A 152 20.07 -0.64 -2.81
CA VAL A 152 21.10 -0.29 -3.79
C VAL A 152 21.52 -1.52 -4.58
N GLU A 153 22.23 -2.47 -3.97
CA GLU A 153 22.85 -3.56 -4.68
C GLU A 153 21.84 -4.47 -5.38
N PHE A 154 20.85 -4.96 -4.65
CA PHE A 154 19.84 -5.89 -5.18
C PHE A 154 19.01 -5.22 -6.28
N ARG A 155 18.57 -3.99 -6.08
CA ARG A 155 17.81 -3.24 -7.11
C ARG A 155 18.61 -3.04 -8.39
N ILE A 156 19.88 -2.64 -8.30
CA ILE A 156 20.74 -2.44 -9.47
C ILE A 156 20.95 -3.79 -10.20
N ARG A 157 21.23 -4.86 -9.48
CA ARG A 157 21.38 -6.20 -10.07
C ARG A 157 20.12 -6.67 -10.79
N MET A 158 18.95 -6.45 -10.21
CA MET A 158 17.67 -6.78 -10.85
C MET A 158 17.43 -5.92 -12.08
N LEU A 159 17.73 -4.61 -12.01
CA LEU A 159 17.60 -3.71 -13.16
C LEU A 159 18.50 -4.13 -14.34
N THR A 160 19.74 -4.56 -14.09
CA THR A 160 20.62 -5.07 -15.15
C THR A 160 20.12 -6.37 -15.80
N LYS A 161 19.18 -7.06 -15.15
CA LYS A 161 18.46 -8.23 -15.68
C LYS A 161 17.09 -7.88 -16.30
N GLY A 162 16.81 -6.59 -16.47
CA GLY A 162 15.54 -6.11 -17.04
C GLY A 162 14.36 -6.08 -16.06
N VAL A 163 14.59 -6.28 -14.77
CA VAL A 163 13.55 -6.28 -13.75
C VAL A 163 13.65 -5.01 -12.88
N TYR A 164 12.70 -4.10 -13.05
CA TYR A 164 12.61 -2.92 -12.21
C TYR A 164 11.81 -3.22 -10.93
N MET A 165 12.43 -3.00 -9.78
CA MET A 165 11.83 -3.21 -8.46
C MET A 165 11.94 -1.94 -7.62
N MET A 166 10.89 -1.66 -6.84
CA MET A 166 10.91 -0.62 -5.82
C MET A 166 11.22 -1.23 -4.45
N HIS A 167 12.21 -0.68 -3.75
CA HIS A 167 12.55 -1.11 -2.38
C HIS A 167 12.80 -2.63 -2.24
N GLY A 168 13.40 -3.26 -3.24
CA GLY A 168 13.65 -4.71 -3.23
C GLY A 168 12.40 -5.58 -3.35
N GLY A 169 11.31 -5.02 -3.84
CA GLY A 169 10.04 -5.71 -4.03
C GLY A 169 9.11 -4.96 -4.96
N GLY A 170 7.84 -5.16 -4.79
CA GLY A 170 6.82 -4.52 -5.64
C GLY A 170 5.40 -4.81 -5.21
N GLY A 171 4.49 -4.41 -6.06
CA GLY A 171 3.07 -4.73 -5.94
C GLY A 171 2.51 -5.15 -7.28
N LEU A 172 1.78 -6.23 -7.29
CA LEU A 172 1.12 -6.74 -8.47
C LEU A 172 -0.21 -6.01 -8.70
N SER A 173 -0.67 -6.02 -9.94
CA SER A 173 -2.01 -5.61 -10.34
C SER A 173 -2.72 -6.75 -11.04
N ILE A 174 -4.01 -6.63 -11.23
CA ILE A 174 -4.84 -7.65 -11.88
C ILE A 174 -4.46 -7.96 -13.35
N VAL A 175 -3.66 -7.08 -13.97
CA VAL A 175 -3.20 -7.27 -15.35
C VAL A 175 -1.84 -7.98 -15.45
N HIS A 176 -1.20 -8.31 -14.33
CA HIS A 176 -0.04 -9.17 -14.36
C HIS A 176 -0.49 -10.61 -14.61
N SER A 177 0.04 -11.23 -15.65
CA SER A 177 -0.14 -12.65 -15.97
C SER A 177 1.13 -13.44 -15.63
N ASP A 178 1.05 -14.74 -15.83
CA ASP A 178 2.17 -15.69 -15.68
C ASP A 178 3.27 -15.43 -16.70
#